data_cf5788d7b8072c4bb9044305bb72962a
#
_entry.id   cf5788d7b8072c4bb9044305bb72962a
#
_cell.length_a   1.000
_cell.length_b   1.000
_cell.length_c   1.000
_cell.angle_alpha   90.00
_cell.angle_beta   90.00
_cell.angle_gamma   90.00
#
_symmetry.space_group_name_H-M   'P 1'
#
loop_
_entity.id
_entity.type
_entity.pdbx_description
1 polymer ?
#
loop_
_entity_poly.entity_id
_entity_poly.type
_entity_poly.pdbx_seq_one_letter_code
_entity_poly.pdbx_strand_id
1 'polypeptide(L)' 'MSKASKHVVPSGTGGWAVKNSGAVRASRTFETQQQAVTYARDAAKKVGTELYIHGRDGTIKDKKSYVNDPMPPRDKR' A
#
# COMPACT_ATOMS: atom_id res chain seq x y z
N MET A 1 4.26 19.08 -1.30
CA MET A 1 4.48 17.95 -2.19
C MET A 1 3.73 16.73 -1.70
N SER A 2 2.96 16.12 -2.56
CA SER A 2 2.15 14.99 -2.14
C SER A 2 2.98 13.71 -2.12
N LYS A 3 2.59 12.81 -1.26
CA LYS A 3 3.24 11.52 -1.14
C LYS A 3 2.52 10.52 -2.02
N ALA A 4 3.28 9.67 -2.67
CA ALA A 4 2.68 8.67 -3.54
C ALA A 4 1.95 7.62 -2.71
N SER A 5 0.76 7.24 -3.18
CA SER A 5 0.02 6.16 -2.56
C SER A 5 0.72 4.84 -2.79
N LYS A 6 0.44 3.88 -1.92
CA LYS A 6 0.93 2.52 -2.11
C LYS A 6 -0.19 1.68 -2.71
N HIS A 7 0.17 0.85 -3.68
CA HIS A 7 -0.80 -0.01 -4.35
C HIS A 7 -0.33 -1.45 -4.29
N VAL A 8 -1.21 -2.34 -3.86
CA VAL A 8 -0.97 -3.77 -3.91
C VAL A 8 -1.71 -4.30 -5.14
N VAL A 9 -0.98 -4.79 -6.12
CA VAL A 9 -1.55 -5.22 -7.38
C VAL A 9 -1.07 -6.63 -7.72
N PRO A 10 -1.84 -7.37 -8.52
CA PRO A 10 -1.37 -8.68 -8.95
C PRO A 10 -0.18 -8.53 -9.87
N SER A 11 0.79 -9.42 -9.70
CA SER A 11 1.96 -9.46 -10.55
C SER A 11 1.69 -10.34 -11.77
N GLY A 12 2.33 -10.00 -12.87
CA GLY A 12 2.18 -10.81 -14.08
C GLY A 12 2.74 -12.20 -13.95
N THR A 13 3.56 -12.46 -12.93
CA THR A 13 4.15 -13.76 -12.70
C THR A 13 3.35 -14.61 -11.72
N GLY A 14 2.17 -14.15 -11.33
CA GLY A 14 1.31 -14.93 -10.44
C GLY A 14 1.31 -14.50 -9.00
N GLY A 15 2.26 -13.69 -8.61
CA GLY A 15 2.31 -13.19 -7.24
C GLY A 15 1.65 -11.83 -7.12
N TRP A 16 2.17 -11.04 -6.20
CA TRP A 16 1.65 -9.71 -5.92
C TRP A 16 2.79 -8.72 -5.87
N ALA A 17 2.50 -7.48 -6.19
CA ALA A 17 3.50 -6.44 -6.21
C ALA A 17 2.99 -5.23 -5.45
N VAL A 18 3.94 -4.49 -4.87
CA VAL A 18 3.64 -3.22 -4.22
C VAL A 18 4.27 -2.14 -5.07
N LYS A 19 3.44 -1.17 -5.47
CA LYS A 19 3.90 -0.07 -6.32
C LYS A 19 3.51 1.25 -5.70
N ASN A 20 4.32 2.26 -5.96
CA ASN A 20 3.94 3.63 -5.67
C ASN A 20 3.10 4.16 -6.81
N SER A 21 2.15 5.03 -6.47
CA SER A 21 1.34 5.69 -7.48
C SER A 21 2.25 6.41 -8.48
N GLY A 22 2.02 6.15 -9.75
CA GLY A 22 2.80 6.78 -10.81
C GLY A 22 4.13 6.14 -11.11
N ALA A 23 4.52 5.13 -10.34
CA ALA A 23 5.78 4.45 -10.58
C ALA A 23 5.64 3.44 -11.71
N VAL A 24 6.68 3.32 -12.51
CA VAL A 24 6.72 2.36 -13.59
C VAL A 24 6.99 0.96 -13.05
N ARG A 25 7.81 0.89 -12.01
CA ARG A 25 8.24 -0.38 -11.46
C ARG A 25 7.64 -0.63 -10.10
N ALA A 26 7.45 -1.91 -9.79
CA ALA A 26 7.07 -2.29 -8.44
C ALA A 26 8.21 -2.02 -7.49
N SER A 27 7.87 -1.58 -6.28
CA SER A 27 8.86 -1.44 -5.23
C SER A 27 9.33 -2.80 -4.76
N ARG A 28 8.41 -3.75 -4.73
CA ARG A 28 8.71 -5.08 -4.23
C ARG A 28 7.64 -6.06 -4.69
N THR A 29 8.01 -7.33 -4.79
CA THR A 29 7.07 -8.37 -5.16
C THR A 29 7.01 -9.43 -4.07
N PHE A 30 5.87 -10.12 -4.00
CA PHE A 30 5.61 -11.13 -2.99
C PHE A 30 4.85 -12.28 -3.61
N GLU A 31 4.88 -13.42 -2.93
CA GLU A 31 4.16 -14.59 -3.41
C GLU A 31 2.69 -14.54 -3.08
N THR A 32 2.32 -13.90 -1.97
CA THR A 32 0.93 -13.83 -1.55
C THR A 32 0.49 -12.40 -1.38
N GLN A 33 -0.84 -12.21 -1.50
CA GLN A 33 -1.41 -10.89 -1.30
C GLN A 33 -1.19 -10.42 0.13
N GLN A 34 -1.33 -11.33 1.08
CA GLN A 34 -1.18 -10.95 2.48
C GLN A 34 0.21 -10.38 2.77
N GLN A 35 1.24 -11.01 2.21
CA GLN A 35 2.60 -10.50 2.37
C GLN A 35 2.72 -9.10 1.80
N ALA A 36 2.17 -8.92 0.61
CA ALA A 36 2.24 -7.61 -0.06
C ALA A 36 1.48 -6.56 0.74
N VAL A 37 0.30 -6.92 1.26
CA VAL A 37 -0.50 -5.99 2.03
C VAL A 37 0.21 -5.58 3.31
N THR A 38 0.83 -6.54 3.99
CA THR A 38 1.55 -6.24 5.22
C THR A 38 2.69 -5.26 4.97
N TYR A 39 3.46 -5.52 3.92
CA TYR A 39 4.56 -4.62 3.58
C TYR A 39 4.05 -3.24 3.19
N ALA A 40 3.02 -3.20 2.34
CA ALA A 40 2.50 -1.94 1.85
C ALA A 40 1.86 -1.13 2.98
N ARG A 41 1.20 -1.81 3.90
CA ARG A 41 0.59 -1.13 5.05
C ARG A 41 1.65 -0.46 5.91
N ASP A 42 2.71 -1.19 6.21
CA ASP A 42 3.79 -0.62 7.01
C ASP A 42 4.42 0.56 6.30
N ALA A 43 4.65 0.43 5.00
CA ALA A 43 5.23 1.52 4.23
C ALA A 43 4.30 2.73 4.19
N ALA A 44 3.00 2.50 4.00
CA ALA A 44 2.05 3.59 3.95
C ALA A 44 1.96 4.31 5.29
N LYS A 45 2.03 3.55 6.38
CA LYS A 45 2.00 4.15 7.72
C LYS A 45 3.23 5.01 7.97
N LYS A 46 4.40 4.52 7.55
CA LYS A 46 5.63 5.26 7.74
C LYS A 46 5.60 6.58 7.00
N VAL A 47 5.11 6.55 5.78
CA VAL A 47 5.08 7.73 4.92
C VAL A 47 3.90 8.62 5.27
N GLY A 48 2.82 8.03 5.76
CA GLY A 48 1.58 8.76 6.02
C GLY A 48 0.79 8.99 4.75
N THR A 49 0.55 7.92 4.01
CA THR A 49 -0.15 8.00 2.73
C THR A 49 -1.26 6.96 2.69
N GLU A 50 -1.88 6.82 1.54
CA GLU A 50 -2.99 5.90 1.35
C GLU A 50 -2.50 4.58 0.80
N LEU A 51 -3.26 3.53 1.09
CA LEU A 51 -3.00 2.19 0.61
C LEU A 51 -4.23 1.71 -0.15
N TYR A 52 -4.00 1.24 -1.38
CA TYR A 52 -5.04 0.66 -2.21
C TYR A 52 -4.71 -0.81 -2.46
N ILE A 53 -5.65 -1.68 -2.14
CA ILE A 53 -5.47 -3.11 -2.33
C ILE A 53 -6.33 -3.54 -3.51
N HIS A 54 -5.67 -4.01 -4.56
CA HIS A 54 -6.35 -4.45 -5.79
C HIS A 54 -6.54 -5.95 -5.76
N GLY A 55 -7.63 -6.41 -6.39
CA GLY A 55 -7.87 -7.82 -6.54
C GLY A 55 -7.17 -8.39 -7.76
N ARG A 56 -7.30 -9.69 -7.94
CA ARG A 56 -6.70 -10.36 -9.09
C ARG A 56 -7.23 -9.83 -10.40
N ASP A 57 -8.44 -9.34 -10.42
CA ASP A 57 -9.04 -8.78 -11.62
C ASP A 57 -8.66 -7.33 -11.86
N GLY A 58 -7.82 -6.77 -10.99
CA GLY A 58 -7.36 -5.40 -11.14
C GLY A 58 -8.23 -4.35 -10.49
N THR A 59 -9.40 -4.74 -9.97
CA THR A 59 -10.27 -3.77 -9.33
C THR A 59 -9.83 -3.50 -7.91
N ILE A 60 -10.15 -2.32 -7.39
CA ILE A 60 -9.79 -1.98 -6.02
C ILE A 60 -10.74 -2.70 -5.07
N LYS A 61 -10.18 -3.53 -4.21
CA LYS A 61 -10.97 -4.30 -3.24
C LYS A 61 -11.03 -3.63 -1.88
N ASP A 62 -10.00 -2.85 -1.54
CA ASP A 62 -9.97 -2.19 -0.26
C ASP A 62 -9.12 -0.95 -0.35
N LYS A 63 -9.40 -0.01 0.52
CA LYS A 63 -8.66 1.24 0.56
C LYS A 63 -8.51 1.64 2.01
N LYS A 64 -7.29 1.96 2.40
CA LYS A 64 -7.01 2.40 3.76
C LYS A 64 -6.24 3.69 3.72
N SER A 65 -6.54 4.59 4.62
CA SER A 65 -5.87 5.87 4.67
C SER A 65 -5.02 5.94 5.92
N TYR A 66 -3.74 6.20 5.73
CA TYR A 66 -2.81 6.45 6.81
C TYR A 66 -2.23 7.85 6.68
N VAL A 67 -2.98 8.68 5.98
CA VAL A 67 -2.60 10.08 5.85
C VAL A 67 -2.52 10.67 7.24
N ASN A 68 -1.54 11.48 7.44
CA ASN A 68 -1.19 12.01 8.74
C ASN A 68 -2.39 12.45 9.55
N ASP A 69 -2.57 11.78 10.65
CA ASP A 69 -3.53 12.20 11.64
C ASP A 69 -2.84 13.10 12.59
N PRO A 70 -3.38 14.21 12.78
CA PRO A 70 -2.76 15.05 13.79
C PRO A 70 -2.90 14.42 15.11
N MET A 71 -2.87 13.66 15.40
CA MET A 71 -2.90 12.99 16.37
C MET A 71 -2.54 12.60 17.24
N PRO A 72 -2.71 12.43 17.67
CA PRO A 72 -2.51 12.07 18.33
C PRO A 72 -1.98 11.49 19.00
N PRO A 73 -1.87 11.68 19.55
CA PRO A 73 -1.29 11.20 20.01
C PRO A 73 -1.42 10.43 20.77
N ARG A 74 -1.36 10.20 20.92
CA ARG A 74 -1.34 9.60 21.37
C ARG A 74 -1.37 9.22 22.20
N ASP A 75 -1.34 9.17 22.64
CA ASP A 75 -1.17 8.83 23.21
C ASP A 75 -1.10 8.73 24.06
N LYS A 76 -1.36 8.78 24.35
CA LYS A 76 -1.13 8.76 25.03
C LYS A 76 -1.26 8.30 25.66
N ARG A 77 -1.38 8.15 25.90
CA ARG A 77 -1.20 7.77 26.46
C ARG A 77 -1.23 7.60 26.91
#